data_418f81b63b228869b99307532d280118
#
_entry.id   418f81b63b228869b99307532d280118
#
_cell.length_a   1.000
_cell.length_b   1.000
_cell.length_c   1.000
_cell.angle_alpha   90.00
_cell.angle_beta   90.00
_cell.angle_gamma   90.00
#
_symmetry.space_group_name_H-M   'P 1'
#
loop_
_entity.id
_entity.type
_entity.pdbx_description
1 polymer ?
#
loop_
_entity_poly.entity_id
_entity_poly.type
_entity_poly.pdbx_seq_one_letter_code
_entity_poly.pdbx_strand_id
1 'polypeptide(L)'
;MIKAFENHEIWFVTGAQLLYGGDAVVQVDGHSSAMVDGMNASGLLPIKVVYKGTANSSKEVADLMTAAEADKKCVGVITWMHTFSPAKMWIHGMQILRKPLLHLHTQFNKEIPWDTMDMDFMNLNQSAHGDREYAH
;
A
#
# COMPACT_ATOMS: atom_id res chain seq x y z
N MET A 1 21.39 1.66 -7.58
CA MET A 1 20.91 2.78 -6.71
C MET A 1 21.69 4.05 -7.07
N ILE A 2 21.03 5.17 -7.20
CA ILE A 2 21.70 6.45 -7.44
C ILE A 2 22.31 6.92 -6.12
N LYS A 3 23.60 7.29 -6.14
CA LYS A 3 24.37 7.68 -4.93
C LYS A 3 23.69 8.80 -4.11
N ALA A 4 22.98 9.72 -4.76
CA ALA A 4 22.21 10.78 -4.09
C ALA A 4 21.07 10.26 -3.19
N PHE A 5 20.61 9.03 -3.41
CA PHE A 5 19.50 8.43 -2.67
C PHE A 5 19.91 7.32 -1.69
N GLU A 6 21.21 7.07 -1.50
CA GLU A 6 21.70 5.98 -0.62
C GLU A 6 21.14 6.03 0.81
N ASN A 7 20.88 7.23 1.32
CA ASN A 7 20.37 7.44 2.67
C ASN A 7 18.86 7.76 2.70
N HIS A 8 18.18 7.57 1.60
CA HIS A 8 16.74 7.87 1.49
C HIS A 8 15.95 6.62 1.13
N GLU A 9 14.69 6.65 1.46
CA GLU A 9 13.76 5.56 1.17
C GLU A 9 12.38 6.09 0.80
N ILE A 10 11.63 5.31 0.03
CA ILE A 10 10.20 5.51 -0.21
C ILE A 10 9.45 4.50 0.64
N TRP A 11 8.44 4.96 1.35
CA TRP A 11 7.58 4.10 2.14
C TRP A 11 6.43 3.55 1.29
N PHE A 12 6.22 2.25 1.36
CA PHE A 12 5.07 1.58 0.76
C PHE A 12 4.07 1.25 1.85
N VAL A 13 2.85 1.76 1.71
CA VAL A 13 1.76 1.58 2.68
C VAL A 13 0.54 1.04 1.97
N THR A 14 -0.02 -0.05 2.48
CA THR A 14 -1.21 -0.67 1.91
C THR A 14 -2.45 -0.32 2.74
N GLY A 15 -3.55 -0.06 2.07
CA GLY A 15 -4.86 0.08 2.69
C GLY A 15 -5.68 -1.19 2.57
N ALA A 16 -6.31 -1.61 3.66
CA ALA A 16 -7.24 -2.73 3.69
C ALA A 16 -8.36 -2.47 4.69
N GLN A 17 -9.47 -3.17 4.55
CA GLN A 17 -10.54 -3.14 5.53
C GLN A 17 -10.45 -4.33 6.48
N LEU A 18 -10.56 -4.07 7.77
CA LEU A 18 -10.59 -5.11 8.81
C LEU A 18 -11.86 -5.97 8.74
N LEU A 19 -12.88 -5.50 8.05
CA LEU A 19 -14.17 -6.17 7.87
C LEU A 19 -14.04 -7.61 7.35
N TYR A 20 -12.97 -7.90 6.61
CA TYR A 20 -12.74 -9.21 6.00
C TYR A 20 -11.95 -10.18 6.90
N GLY A 21 -11.72 -9.82 8.17
CA GLY A 21 -11.05 -10.66 9.16
C GLY A 21 -9.52 -10.53 9.19
N GLY A 22 -8.93 -11.08 10.26
CA GLY A 22 -7.48 -11.01 10.49
C GLY A 22 -6.66 -11.77 9.44
N ASP A 23 -7.16 -12.88 8.93
CA ASP A 23 -6.48 -13.67 7.91
C ASP A 23 -6.31 -12.91 6.58
N ALA A 24 -7.30 -12.08 6.23
CA ALA A 24 -7.21 -11.21 5.06
C ALA A 24 -6.07 -10.19 5.21
N VAL A 25 -5.90 -9.61 6.39
CA VAL A 25 -4.81 -8.66 6.67
C VAL A 25 -3.45 -9.33 6.51
N VAL A 26 -3.28 -10.55 7.02
CA VAL A 26 -2.03 -11.32 6.87
C VAL A 26 -1.71 -11.59 5.40
N GLN A 27 -2.72 -11.92 4.59
CA GLN A 27 -2.54 -12.09 3.15
C GLN A 27 -2.16 -10.78 2.46
N VAL A 28 -2.82 -9.68 2.81
CA VAL A 28 -2.48 -8.33 2.29
C VAL A 28 -1.03 -7.96 2.61
N ASP A 29 -0.58 -8.21 3.84
CA ASP A 29 0.81 -7.98 4.26
C ASP A 29 1.79 -8.83 3.42
N GLY A 30 1.48 -10.10 3.22
CA GLY A 30 2.29 -11.00 2.39
C GLY A 30 2.40 -10.54 0.94
N HIS A 31 1.28 -10.17 0.34
CA HIS A 31 1.25 -9.65 -1.03
C HIS A 31 2.01 -8.32 -1.16
N SER A 32 1.82 -7.41 -0.21
CA SER A 32 2.51 -6.12 -0.21
C SER A 32 4.02 -6.28 -0.05
N SER A 33 4.46 -7.15 0.85
CA SER A 33 5.88 -7.47 1.03
C SER A 33 6.49 -8.06 -0.24
N ALA A 34 5.80 -9.00 -0.88
CA ALA A 34 6.26 -9.60 -2.13
C ALA A 34 6.40 -8.57 -3.27
N MET A 35 5.46 -7.60 -3.35
CA MET A 35 5.56 -6.51 -4.33
C MET A 35 6.76 -5.62 -4.05
N VAL A 36 6.99 -5.24 -2.81
CA VAL A 36 8.13 -4.40 -2.42
C VAL A 36 9.46 -5.12 -2.67
N ASP A 37 9.54 -6.41 -2.33
CA ASP A 37 10.73 -7.23 -2.60
C ASP A 37 11.02 -7.31 -4.10
N GLY A 38 9.97 -7.53 -4.91
CA GLY A 38 10.08 -7.52 -6.37
C GLY A 38 10.54 -6.17 -6.93
N MET A 39 10.01 -5.06 -6.43
CA MET A 39 10.43 -3.72 -6.82
C MET A 39 11.92 -3.51 -6.53
N ASN A 40 12.37 -3.84 -5.33
CA ASN A 40 13.78 -3.68 -4.95
C ASN A 40 14.71 -4.63 -5.73
N ALA A 41 14.29 -5.89 -5.95
CA ALA A 41 15.07 -6.89 -6.67
C ALA A 41 15.20 -6.57 -8.17
N SER A 42 14.28 -5.81 -8.75
CA SER A 42 14.32 -5.44 -10.16
C SER A 42 15.56 -4.64 -10.57
N GLY A 43 16.17 -3.93 -9.62
CA GLY A 43 17.28 -3.00 -9.89
C GLY A 43 16.91 -1.78 -10.74
N LEU A 44 15.64 -1.60 -11.08
CA LEU A 44 15.14 -0.50 -11.92
C LEU A 44 14.87 0.78 -11.13
N LEU A 45 14.63 0.66 -9.82
CA LEU A 45 14.34 1.81 -8.97
C LEU A 45 15.64 2.48 -8.48
N PRO A 46 15.72 3.81 -8.54
CA PRO A 46 16.91 4.54 -8.10
C PRO A 46 17.04 4.65 -6.58
N ILE A 47 16.01 4.24 -5.83
CA ILE A 47 15.86 4.41 -4.40
C ILE A 47 15.23 3.15 -3.80
N LYS A 48 15.56 2.85 -2.54
CA LYS A 48 14.99 1.72 -1.80
C LYS A 48 13.52 1.98 -1.45
N VAL A 49 12.68 0.98 -1.68
CA VAL A 49 11.29 0.95 -1.20
C VAL A 49 11.23 0.12 0.09
N VAL A 50 10.53 0.62 1.10
CA VAL A 50 10.37 -0.04 2.41
C VAL A 50 8.90 -0.21 2.71
N TYR A 51 8.47 -1.46 2.92
CA TYR A 51 7.11 -1.75 3.35
C TYR A 51 6.91 -1.32 4.81
N LYS A 52 5.89 -0.53 5.08
CA LYS A 52 5.59 0.02 6.42
C LYS A 52 4.34 -0.56 7.07
N GLY A 53 3.64 -1.42 6.38
CA GLY A 53 2.48 -2.14 6.90
C GLY A 53 1.18 -1.82 6.18
N THR A 54 0.14 -2.52 6.62
CA THR A 54 -1.23 -2.35 6.16
C THR A 54 -2.00 -1.51 7.16
N ALA A 55 -2.60 -0.42 6.71
CA ALA A 55 -3.48 0.41 7.52
C ALA A 55 -4.94 -0.04 7.38
N ASN A 56 -5.60 -0.27 8.51
CA ASN A 56 -6.98 -0.77 8.60
C ASN A 56 -7.94 0.22 9.27
N SER A 57 -7.45 1.37 9.69
CA SER A 57 -8.23 2.40 10.36
C SER A 57 -7.69 3.79 10.07
N SER A 58 -8.55 4.80 10.22
CA SER A 58 -8.14 6.21 10.06
C SER A 58 -7.01 6.60 11.02
N LYS A 59 -6.98 6.00 12.21
CA LYS A 59 -5.90 6.25 13.18
C LYS A 59 -4.57 5.71 12.70
N GLU A 60 -4.54 4.46 12.23
CA GLU A 60 -3.31 3.85 11.70
C GLU A 60 -2.77 4.60 10.48
N VAL A 61 -3.66 5.03 9.58
CA VAL A 61 -3.27 5.88 8.45
C VAL A 61 -2.66 7.19 8.93
N ALA A 62 -3.29 7.89 9.88
CA ALA A 62 -2.78 9.14 10.42
C ALA A 62 -1.43 8.95 11.12
N ASP A 63 -1.27 7.90 11.90
CA ASP A 63 -0.01 7.56 12.59
C ASP A 63 1.13 7.30 11.58
N LEU A 64 0.85 6.52 10.52
CA LEU A 64 1.81 6.24 9.46
C LEU A 64 2.21 7.51 8.67
N MET A 65 1.25 8.35 8.32
CA MET A 65 1.54 9.60 7.60
C MET A 65 2.30 10.60 8.47
N THR A 66 1.99 10.68 9.76
CA THR A 66 2.74 11.48 10.72
C THR A 66 4.18 10.99 10.85
N ALA A 67 4.36 9.68 10.95
CA ALA A 67 5.70 9.09 11.00
C ALA A 67 6.48 9.33 9.70
N ALA A 68 5.82 9.21 8.54
CA ALA A 68 6.45 9.50 7.25
C ALA A 68 6.91 10.96 7.13
N GLU A 69 6.10 11.91 7.60
CA GLU A 69 6.49 13.33 7.63
C GLU A 69 7.70 13.59 8.52
N ALA A 70 7.74 12.95 9.70
CA ALA A 70 8.82 13.15 10.67
C ALA A 70 10.13 12.46 10.28
N ASP A 71 10.08 11.38 9.52
CA ASP A 71 11.28 10.59 9.17
C ASP A 71 12.08 11.28 8.06
N LYS A 72 13.32 11.66 8.38
CA LYS A 72 14.23 12.33 7.43
C LYS A 72 14.69 11.43 6.27
N LYS A 73 14.63 10.11 6.43
CA LYS A 73 14.97 9.16 5.36
C LYS A 73 13.82 8.98 4.39
N CYS A 74 12.58 9.05 4.85
CA CYS A 74 11.41 8.96 4.02
C CYS A 74 11.29 10.20 3.13
N VAL A 75 11.40 10.03 1.82
CA VAL A 75 11.29 11.14 0.85
C VAL A 75 10.00 11.09 0.04
N GLY A 76 9.18 10.07 0.20
CA GLY A 76 7.89 9.93 -0.46
C GLY A 76 7.17 8.68 -0.01
N VAL A 77 5.91 8.58 -0.35
CA VAL A 77 5.03 7.46 0.01
C VAL A 77 4.38 6.88 -1.24
N ILE A 78 4.37 5.56 -1.33
CA ILE A 78 3.54 4.81 -2.28
C ILE A 78 2.36 4.23 -1.52
N THR A 79 1.15 4.46 -2.00
CA THR A 79 -0.07 3.86 -1.46
C THR A 79 -0.66 2.86 -2.43
N TRP A 80 -1.22 1.78 -1.91
CA TRP A 80 -1.92 0.74 -2.66
C TRP A 80 -3.13 0.25 -1.88
N MET A 81 -4.30 0.16 -2.53
CA MET A 81 -5.53 -0.32 -1.92
C MET A 81 -5.81 -1.74 -2.40
N HIS A 82 -5.56 -2.73 -1.55
CA HIS A 82 -5.67 -4.14 -1.96
C HIS A 82 -7.11 -4.67 -1.87
N THR A 83 -7.80 -4.36 -0.77
CA THR A 83 -9.17 -4.83 -0.54
C THR A 83 -10.22 -3.86 -1.08
N PHE A 84 -11.48 -4.26 -0.98
CA PHE A 84 -12.61 -3.38 -1.26
C PHE A 84 -12.62 -2.16 -0.31
N SER A 85 -12.75 -1.00 -0.89
CA SER A 85 -13.13 0.29 -0.29
C SER A 85 -12.50 0.73 1.06
N PRO A 86 -11.16 0.78 1.22
CA PRO A 86 -10.55 1.43 2.38
C PRO A 86 -10.39 2.95 2.23
N ALA A 87 -10.76 3.55 1.11
CA ALA A 87 -10.39 4.92 0.73
C ALA A 87 -10.78 5.97 1.77
N LYS A 88 -11.98 5.89 2.34
CA LYS A 88 -12.48 6.88 3.29
C LYS A 88 -11.60 7.04 4.54
N MET A 89 -10.91 6.00 4.96
CA MET A 89 -10.00 6.05 6.11
C MET A 89 -8.77 6.94 5.88
N TRP A 90 -8.44 7.22 4.63
CA TRP A 90 -7.23 7.93 4.24
C TRP A 90 -7.37 9.44 4.22
N ILE A 91 -8.60 9.98 4.22
CA ILE A 91 -8.86 11.42 4.07
C ILE A 91 -8.05 12.25 5.07
N HIS A 92 -8.09 11.88 6.35
CA HIS A 92 -7.36 12.62 7.39
C HIS A 92 -5.84 12.46 7.25
N GLY A 93 -5.35 11.26 6.97
CA GLY A 93 -3.92 11.01 6.77
C GLY A 93 -3.34 11.76 5.57
N MET A 94 -4.12 11.88 4.50
CA MET A 94 -3.72 12.65 3.30
C MET A 94 -3.61 14.16 3.58
N GLN A 95 -4.33 14.68 4.54
CA GLN A 95 -4.19 16.07 4.99
C GLN A 95 -2.88 16.32 5.78
N ILE A 96 -2.32 15.26 6.39
CA ILE A 96 -1.06 15.33 7.14
C ILE A 96 0.13 15.24 6.19
N LEU A 97 0.07 14.38 5.20
CA LEU A 97 1.19 14.11 4.28
C LEU A 97 1.46 15.30 3.36
N ARG A 98 2.70 15.80 3.37
CA ARG A 98 3.19 16.87 2.47
C ARG A 98 4.29 16.39 1.52
N LYS A 99 4.84 15.20 1.80
CA LYS A 99 5.83 14.57 0.93
C LYS A 99 5.18 14.05 -0.35
N PRO A 100 5.96 13.83 -1.42
CA PRO A 100 5.45 13.25 -2.65
C PRO A 100 4.69 11.95 -2.42
N LEU A 101 3.53 11.83 -3.05
CA LEU A 101 2.67 10.66 -3.00
C LEU A 101 2.55 10.06 -4.41
N LEU A 102 2.74 8.76 -4.50
CA LEU A 102 2.38 7.96 -5.67
C LEU A 102 1.30 6.96 -5.26
N HIS A 103 0.14 7.02 -5.90
CA HIS A 103 -0.87 5.99 -5.77
C HIS A 103 -0.65 4.90 -6.82
N LEU A 104 -0.31 3.70 -6.37
CA LEU A 104 -0.14 2.54 -7.23
C LEU A 104 -1.49 1.89 -7.48
N HIS A 105 -1.92 1.89 -8.72
CA HIS A 105 -3.15 1.24 -9.15
C HIS A 105 -2.83 -0.04 -9.90
N THR A 106 -2.82 -1.16 -9.21
CA THR A 106 -2.55 -2.47 -9.80
C THR A 106 -3.27 -3.60 -9.07
N GLN A 107 -3.43 -4.71 -9.75
CA GLN A 107 -3.98 -5.95 -9.20
C GLN A 107 -2.82 -6.91 -8.89
N PHE A 108 -2.85 -7.56 -7.72
CA PHE A 108 -1.81 -8.52 -7.34
C PHE A 108 -1.88 -9.79 -8.18
N ASN A 109 -3.09 -10.30 -8.40
CA ASN A 109 -3.29 -11.54 -9.13
C ASN A 109 -3.06 -11.35 -10.62
N LYS A 110 -2.23 -12.21 -11.21
CA LYS A 110 -2.01 -12.25 -12.65
C LYS A 110 -3.25 -12.72 -13.41
N GLU A 111 -3.96 -13.70 -12.83
CA GLU A 111 -5.13 -14.34 -13.43
C GLU A 111 -6.23 -14.48 -12.38
N ILE A 112 -7.47 -14.57 -12.83
CA ILE A 112 -8.62 -14.86 -11.97
C ILE A 112 -8.77 -16.38 -11.89
N PRO A 113 -8.76 -16.99 -10.70
CA PRO A 113 -8.93 -18.43 -10.53
C PRO A 113 -10.42 -18.81 -10.63
N TRP A 114 -10.95 -18.85 -11.84
CA TRP A 114 -12.38 -19.02 -12.12
C TRP A 114 -13.01 -20.24 -11.43
N ASP A 115 -12.26 -21.32 -11.28
CA ASP A 115 -12.76 -22.58 -10.72
C ASP A 115 -12.87 -22.56 -9.18
N THR A 116 -12.15 -21.66 -8.52
CA THR A 116 -12.05 -21.60 -7.05
C THR A 116 -12.40 -20.24 -6.46
N MET A 117 -12.72 -19.26 -7.31
CA MET A 117 -13.06 -17.91 -6.90
C MET A 117 -14.37 -17.89 -6.12
N ASP A 118 -14.35 -17.29 -4.95
CA ASP A 118 -15.51 -17.03 -4.09
C ASP A 118 -15.61 -15.54 -3.70
N MET A 119 -16.56 -15.21 -2.84
CA MET A 119 -16.75 -13.84 -2.37
C MET A 119 -15.59 -13.34 -1.52
N ASP A 120 -14.94 -14.24 -0.75
CA ASP A 120 -13.79 -13.86 0.08
C ASP A 120 -12.58 -13.53 -0.80
N PHE A 121 -12.33 -14.32 -1.85
CA PHE A 121 -11.34 -13.99 -2.85
C PHE A 121 -11.62 -12.64 -3.53
N MET A 122 -12.86 -12.39 -3.91
CA MET A 122 -13.26 -11.13 -4.56
C MET A 122 -13.07 -9.93 -3.64
N ASN A 123 -13.46 -10.04 -2.38
CA ASN A 123 -13.33 -8.95 -1.41
C ASN A 123 -11.86 -8.64 -1.07
N LEU A 124 -11.04 -9.67 -0.97
CA LEU A 124 -9.60 -9.54 -0.74
C LEU A 124 -8.92 -8.86 -1.93
N ASN A 125 -9.27 -9.23 -3.15
CA ASN A 125 -8.57 -8.82 -4.37
C ASN A 125 -9.37 -7.78 -5.17
N GLN A 126 -9.73 -6.69 -4.51
CA GLN A 126 -10.53 -5.59 -5.06
C GLN A 126 -9.73 -4.29 -5.30
N SER A 127 -8.45 -4.40 -5.66
CA SER A 127 -7.62 -3.22 -5.94
C SER A 127 -8.25 -2.32 -7.02
N ALA A 128 -8.81 -2.90 -8.07
CA ALA A 128 -9.46 -2.14 -9.14
C ALA A 128 -10.59 -1.22 -8.64
N HIS A 129 -11.30 -1.60 -7.57
CA HIS A 129 -12.33 -0.78 -6.94
C HIS A 129 -11.72 0.17 -5.90
N GLY A 130 -10.97 -0.37 -4.95
CA GLY A 130 -10.37 0.38 -3.85
C GLY A 130 -9.46 1.50 -4.32
N ASP A 131 -8.64 1.24 -5.33
CA ASP A 131 -7.74 2.24 -5.92
C ASP A 131 -8.49 3.35 -6.66
N ARG A 132 -9.60 3.05 -7.31
CA ARG A 132 -10.42 4.07 -7.98
C ARG A 132 -11.08 5.01 -6.97
N GLU A 133 -11.67 4.46 -5.91
CA GLU A 133 -12.27 5.28 -4.85
C GLU A 133 -11.21 6.15 -4.17
N TYR A 134 -10.04 5.58 -3.90
CA TYR A 134 -8.96 6.31 -3.28
C TYR A 134 -8.45 7.47 -4.16
N ALA A 135 -8.33 7.25 -5.45
CA ALA A 135 -7.83 8.25 -6.38
C ALA A 135 -8.86 9.38 -6.65
N HIS A 136 -10.15 9.10 -6.46
CA HIS A 136 -11.23 10.08 -6.65
C HIS A 136 -11.32 11.07 -5.50
#